data_5e99f38480f29e180c98b3b818d69b18
#
_entry.id   5e99f38480f29e180c98b3b818d69b18
#
_cell.length_a   1.000
_cell.length_b   1.000
_cell.length_c   1.000
_cell.angle_alpha   90.00
_cell.angle_beta   90.00
_cell.angle_gamma   90.00
#
_symmetry.space_group_name_H-M   'P 1'
#
loop_
_entity.id
_entity.type
_entity.pdbx_description
1 polymer ?
#
loop_
_entity_poly.entity_id
_entity_poly.type
_entity_poly.pdbx_seq_one_letter_code
_entity_poly.pdbx_strand_id
1 'polypeptide(L)'
;MTYFPMFLKLENAPCLVAGGGAVALRKVKNLLSFGAEIMLVAPEIAPELEELPKVHLAKRCFCPQDLDGMTLAVAATDNGE
;
A
#
# COMPACT_ATOMS: atom_id res chain seq x y z
N MET A 1 5.72 -20.17 13.55
CA MET A 1 5.37 -19.30 12.44
C MET A 1 6.00 -19.78 11.15
N THR A 2 5.25 -19.70 10.09
CA THR A 2 5.71 -20.18 8.80
C THR A 2 5.96 -19.02 7.86
N TYR A 3 7.10 -19.04 7.20
CA TYR A 3 7.44 -18.02 6.21
C TYR A 3 7.38 -18.62 4.83
N PHE A 4 6.84 -17.83 3.91
CA PHE A 4 6.89 -18.19 2.50
C PHE A 4 8.00 -17.38 1.87
N PRO A 5 9.09 -18.04 1.44
CA PRO A 5 10.12 -17.30 0.72
C PRO A 5 9.61 -17.01 -0.69
N MET A 6 9.07 -15.83 -0.85
CA MET A 6 8.55 -15.40 -2.14
C MET A 6 9.51 -14.40 -2.74
N PHE A 7 9.90 -14.66 -3.96
CA PHE A 7 10.75 -13.74 -4.69
C PHE A 7 9.88 -13.01 -5.70
N LEU A 8 9.37 -11.85 -5.30
CA LEU A 8 8.54 -11.03 -6.16
C LEU A 8 9.37 -9.88 -6.70
N LYS A 9 9.28 -9.68 -8.01
CA LYS A 9 9.88 -8.51 -8.61
C LYS A 9 8.89 -7.37 -8.46
N LEU A 10 9.19 -6.46 -7.55
CA LEU A 10 8.28 -5.36 -7.22
C LEU A 10 8.57 -4.09 -7.99
N GLU A 11 9.64 -4.04 -8.78
CA GLU A 11 9.97 -2.86 -9.55
C GLU A 11 8.83 -2.52 -10.50
N ASN A 12 8.24 -1.36 -10.32
CA ASN A 12 7.07 -0.88 -11.09
C ASN A 12 5.84 -1.75 -10.93
N ALA A 13 5.83 -2.67 -9.96
CA ALA A 13 4.67 -3.52 -9.74
C ALA A 13 3.58 -2.73 -9.02
N PRO A 14 2.32 -2.85 -9.45
CA PRO A 14 1.23 -2.17 -8.78
C PRO A 14 0.90 -2.86 -7.46
N CYS A 15 1.00 -2.10 -6.38
CA CYS A 15 0.70 -2.60 -5.04
C CYS A 15 -0.37 -1.74 -4.41
N LEU A 16 -1.31 -2.37 -3.73
CA LEU A 16 -2.40 -1.67 -3.07
C LEU A 16 -2.16 -1.63 -1.57
N VAL A 17 -2.32 -0.44 -0.99
CA VAL A 17 -2.30 -0.28 0.46
C VAL A 17 -3.62 0.33 0.89
N ALA A 18 -4.36 -0.37 1.72
CA ALA A 18 -5.63 0.12 2.25
C ALA A 18 -5.39 0.65 3.66
N GLY A 19 -5.43 1.95 3.81
CA GLY A 19 -5.18 2.62 5.08
C GLY A 19 -4.35 3.88 4.84
N GLY A 20 -4.48 4.86 5.71
CA GLY A 20 -3.83 6.15 5.52
C GLY A 20 -3.09 6.69 6.72
N GLY A 21 -2.88 5.89 7.76
CA GLY A 21 -2.21 6.33 8.98
C GLY A 21 -0.74 5.95 9.03
N ALA A 22 -0.21 5.89 10.24
CA ALA A 22 1.22 5.65 10.44
C ALA A 22 1.64 4.26 9.97
N VAL A 23 0.77 3.27 10.14
CA VAL A 23 1.08 1.91 9.68
C VAL A 23 1.16 1.89 8.17
N ALA A 24 0.24 2.57 7.49
CA ALA A 24 0.25 2.65 6.04
C ALA A 24 1.52 3.34 5.56
N LEU A 25 1.93 4.41 6.22
CA LEU A 25 3.13 5.13 5.85
C LEU A 25 4.35 4.21 5.89
N ARG A 26 4.48 3.42 6.94
CA ARG A 26 5.60 2.50 7.08
C ARG A 26 5.59 1.44 5.99
N LYS A 27 4.40 0.88 5.71
CA LYS A 27 4.28 -0.14 4.67
C LYS A 27 4.60 0.43 3.29
N VAL A 28 4.12 1.63 3.02
CA VAL A 28 4.37 2.27 1.73
C VAL A 28 5.86 2.52 1.54
N LYS A 29 6.53 3.05 2.57
CA LYS A 29 7.97 3.29 2.46
C LYS A 29 8.73 2.01 2.20
N ASN A 30 8.32 0.93 2.85
CA ASN A 30 8.97 -0.36 2.65
C ASN A 30 8.81 -0.82 1.20
N LEU A 31 7.59 -0.74 0.67
CA LEU A 31 7.34 -1.16 -0.71
C LEU A 31 8.05 -0.27 -1.72
N LEU A 32 8.12 1.03 -1.45
CA LEU A 32 8.82 1.94 -2.34
C LEU A 32 10.30 1.61 -2.44
N SER A 33 10.88 1.10 -1.36
CA SER A 33 12.29 0.73 -1.37
C SER A 33 12.57 -0.41 -2.34
N PHE A 34 11.56 -1.15 -2.74
CA PHE A 34 11.66 -2.20 -3.76
C PHE A 34 11.25 -1.71 -5.14
N GLY A 35 10.95 -0.44 -5.28
CA GLY A 35 10.58 0.12 -6.58
C GLY A 35 9.12 -0.06 -6.96
N ALA A 36 8.27 -0.43 -6.02
CA ALA A 36 6.86 -0.67 -6.31
C ALA A 36 6.12 0.64 -6.60
N GLU A 37 5.05 0.53 -7.36
CA GLU A 37 4.13 1.63 -7.59
C GLU A 37 2.93 1.42 -6.68
N ILE A 38 2.57 2.45 -5.90
CA ILE A 38 1.61 2.29 -4.83
C ILE A 38 0.28 2.95 -5.17
N MET A 39 -0.81 2.23 -4.94
CA MET A 39 -2.15 2.80 -4.90
C MET A 39 -2.61 2.76 -3.45
N LEU A 40 -2.79 3.93 -2.86
CA LEU A 40 -3.20 4.03 -1.46
C LEU A 40 -4.67 4.44 -1.41
N VAL A 41 -5.47 3.65 -0.71
CA VAL A 41 -6.90 3.89 -0.61
C VAL A 41 -7.28 4.03 0.86
N ALA A 42 -7.82 5.19 1.23
CA ALA A 42 -8.29 5.43 2.59
C ALA A 42 -9.16 6.68 2.60
N PRO A 43 -10.15 6.76 3.51
CA PRO A 43 -10.96 8.00 3.61
C PRO A 43 -10.13 9.18 4.12
N GLU A 44 -9.14 8.91 4.96
CA GLU A 44 -8.24 9.95 5.45
C GLU A 44 -6.81 9.50 5.25
N ILE A 45 -5.99 10.39 4.73
CA ILE A 45 -4.61 10.07 4.38
C ILE A 45 -3.69 11.07 5.04
N ALA A 46 -2.66 10.56 5.74
CA ALA A 46 -1.69 11.41 6.41
C ALA A 46 -0.93 12.26 5.39
N PRO A 47 -0.60 13.52 5.73
CA PRO A 47 0.10 14.40 4.79
C PRO A 47 1.43 13.83 4.33
N GLU A 48 2.12 13.09 5.17
CA GLU A 48 3.41 12.51 4.80
C GLU A 48 3.29 11.58 3.59
N LEU A 49 2.13 10.91 3.45
CA LEU A 49 1.91 10.03 2.32
C LEU A 49 1.72 10.80 1.02
N GLU A 50 1.22 12.03 1.11
CA GLU A 50 0.98 12.85 -0.07
C GLU A 50 2.28 13.36 -0.68
N GLU A 51 3.37 13.32 0.07
CA GLU A 51 4.65 13.82 -0.40
C GLU A 51 5.52 12.76 -1.03
N LEU A 52 5.11 11.51 -0.97
CA LEU A 52 5.94 10.41 -1.47
C LEU A 52 5.78 10.25 -2.97
N PRO A 53 6.88 9.93 -3.68
CA PRO A 53 6.80 9.66 -5.12
C PRO A 53 6.19 8.30 -5.38
N LYS A 54 5.64 8.11 -6.58
CA LYS A 54 5.11 6.83 -7.04
C LYS A 54 3.95 6.34 -6.18
N VAL A 55 3.29 7.24 -5.46
CA VAL A 55 2.12 6.89 -4.65
C VAL A 55 0.92 7.61 -5.22
N HIS A 56 -0.09 6.83 -5.60
CA HIS A 56 -1.35 7.34 -6.12
C HIS A 56 -2.37 7.23 -5.01
N LEU A 57 -3.01 8.35 -4.69
CA LEU A 57 -3.90 8.44 -3.55
C LEU A 57 -5.35 8.43 -3.98
N ALA A 58 -6.17 7.64 -3.29
CA ALA A 58 -7.61 7.63 -3.48
C ALA A 58 -8.26 7.84 -2.11
N LYS A 59 -8.79 9.03 -1.89
CA LYS A 59 -9.40 9.38 -0.60
C LYS A 59 -10.84 8.90 -0.59
N ARG A 60 -11.02 7.62 -0.36
CA ARG A 60 -12.33 6.98 -0.30
C ARG A 60 -12.18 5.65 0.42
N CYS A 61 -13.30 5.02 0.70
CA CYS A 61 -13.26 3.69 1.31
C CYS A 61 -12.77 2.66 0.30
N PHE A 62 -12.14 1.63 0.81
CA PHE A 62 -11.69 0.52 0.00
C PHE A 62 -12.87 -0.19 -0.66
N CYS A 63 -12.70 -0.57 -1.92
CA CYS A 63 -13.64 -1.43 -2.63
C CYS A 63 -12.92 -2.66 -3.16
N PRO A 64 -13.61 -3.79 -3.31
CA PRO A 64 -12.96 -4.98 -3.86
C PRO A 64 -12.40 -4.77 -5.26
N GLN A 65 -12.97 -3.86 -6.06
CA GLN A 65 -12.44 -3.59 -7.39
C GLN A 65 -11.04 -3.00 -7.34
N ASP A 66 -10.64 -2.44 -6.20
CA ASP A 66 -9.29 -1.89 -6.05
C ASP A 66 -8.22 -2.96 -6.16
N LEU A 67 -8.59 -4.22 -6.01
CA LEU A 67 -7.64 -5.32 -6.12
C LEU A 67 -7.32 -5.70 -7.56
N ASP A 68 -8.11 -5.21 -8.50
CA ASP A 68 -7.91 -5.58 -9.90
C ASP A 68 -6.56 -5.08 -10.41
N GLY A 69 -5.78 -6.00 -10.97
CA GLY A 69 -4.49 -5.67 -11.52
C GLY A 69 -3.38 -5.45 -10.52
N MET A 70 -3.63 -5.69 -9.23
CA MET A 70 -2.61 -5.49 -8.20
C MET A 70 -1.75 -6.71 -8.03
N THR A 71 -0.43 -6.49 -7.91
CA THR A 71 0.51 -7.56 -7.63
C THR A 71 0.45 -7.97 -6.16
N LEU A 72 0.27 -6.98 -5.28
CA LEU A 72 0.27 -7.20 -3.85
C LEU A 72 -0.74 -6.25 -3.22
N ALA A 73 -1.44 -6.72 -2.20
CA ALA A 73 -2.38 -5.88 -1.47
C ALA A 73 -2.10 -6.01 0.03
N VAL A 74 -2.03 -4.87 0.70
CA VAL A 74 -1.72 -4.81 2.12
C VAL A 74 -2.80 -4.02 2.83
N ALA A 75 -3.36 -4.60 3.90
CA ALA A 75 -4.26 -3.88 4.77
C ALA A 75 -3.44 -3.27 5.91
N ALA A 76 -3.46 -1.95 6.00
CA ALA A 76 -2.64 -1.22 6.97
C ALA A 76 -3.55 -0.38 7.85
N THR A 77 -4.26 -1.03 8.74
CA THR A 77 -5.15 -0.35 9.66
C THR A 77 -4.54 -0.32 11.05
N ASP A 78 -4.95 0.67 11.82
CA ASP A 78 -4.46 0.83 13.18
C ASP A 78 -5.24 -0.02 14.18
N ASN A 79 -6.19 -0.79 13.73
CA ASN A 79 -7.04 -1.56 14.62
C ASN A 79 -6.46 -2.91 15.00
N GLY A 80 -5.30 -3.23 14.51
CA GLY A 80 -4.65 -4.49 14.86
C GLY A 80 -5.31 -5.71 14.26
N GLU A 81 -6.03 -5.54 13.22
CA GLU A 81 -6.73 -6.65 12.56
C GLU A 81 -5.85 -7.43 11.65
#